data_7fbee33a0f2c1d0c60397558580ad053
#
_entry.id   7fbee33a0f2c1d0c60397558580ad053
#
_cell.length_a   1.000
_cell.length_b   1.000
_cell.length_c   1.000
_cell.angle_alpha   90.00
_cell.angle_beta   90.00
_cell.angle_gamma   90.00
#
_symmetry.space_group_name_H-M   'P 1'
#
loop_
_entity.id
_entity.type
_entity.pdbx_description
1 polymer ?
#
loop_
_entity_poly.entity_id
_entity_poly.type
_entity_poly.pdbx_seq_one_letter_code
_entity_poly.pdbx_strand_id
1 'polypeptide(L)'
;MIRAFFGRVLLALAVLFAAVPAAAHQQKLAISTVSINPRTDRVEIVHQVPLHDAEHALRHGGVHSPDIVSSPESREAFADYVTTRFPVRIGDQFAKLTFVGSEVKGGSLWVYQEMPVPEPSQTVSINSQILTEVWARQENRVNLGGGTAVRTLIFRVGDGFKEAGLRR
;
A
#
# COMPACT_ATOMS: atom_id res chain seq x y z
N MET A 1 -52.33 -1.45 -32.50
CA MET A 1 -51.66 -2.30 -31.49
C MET A 1 -50.24 -2.64 -31.84
N ILE A 2 -49.88 -2.95 -33.05
CA ILE A 2 -48.52 -3.34 -33.48
C ILE A 2 -47.45 -2.24 -33.24
N ARG A 3 -47.78 -0.97 -33.51
CA ARG A 3 -46.83 0.17 -33.28
C ARG A 3 -46.44 0.38 -31.84
N ALA A 4 -47.38 0.17 -30.90
CA ALA A 4 -47.09 0.31 -29.47
C ALA A 4 -46.24 -0.86 -28.91
N PHE A 5 -46.35 -2.03 -29.52
CA PHE A 5 -45.55 -3.19 -29.17
C PHE A 5 -44.09 -3.02 -29.62
N PHE A 6 -43.86 -2.56 -30.85
CA PHE A 6 -42.50 -2.27 -31.37
C PHE A 6 -41.79 -1.18 -30.57
N GLY A 7 -42.50 -0.11 -30.15
CA GLY A 7 -41.91 0.93 -29.31
C GLY A 7 -41.45 0.42 -27.94
N ARG A 8 -42.22 -0.50 -27.35
CA ARG A 8 -41.83 -1.10 -26.04
C ARG A 8 -40.66 -2.06 -26.15
N VAL A 9 -40.57 -2.82 -27.24
CA VAL A 9 -39.46 -3.72 -27.50
C VAL A 9 -38.16 -2.93 -27.78
N LEU A 10 -38.24 -1.85 -28.54
CA LEU A 10 -37.10 -0.95 -28.77
C LEU A 10 -36.61 -0.27 -27.48
N LEU A 11 -37.54 0.16 -26.62
CA LEU A 11 -37.19 0.76 -25.34
C LEU A 11 -36.53 -0.26 -24.40
N ALA A 12 -36.99 -1.51 -24.37
CA ALA A 12 -36.40 -2.58 -23.58
C ALA A 12 -34.99 -2.96 -24.08
N LEU A 13 -34.79 -3.00 -25.41
CA LEU A 13 -33.47 -3.21 -25.98
C LEU A 13 -32.49 -2.04 -25.68
N ALA A 14 -32.97 -0.80 -25.71
CA ALA A 14 -32.14 0.37 -25.39
C ALA A 14 -31.67 0.36 -23.92
N VAL A 15 -32.50 -0.11 -22.99
CA VAL A 15 -32.13 -0.27 -21.57
C VAL A 15 -31.14 -1.39 -21.36
N LEU A 16 -31.20 -2.48 -22.12
CA LEU A 16 -30.19 -3.56 -22.05
C LEU A 16 -28.81 -3.12 -22.56
N PHE A 17 -28.73 -2.24 -23.55
CA PHE A 17 -27.47 -1.70 -24.05
C PHE A 17 -26.87 -0.61 -23.14
N ALA A 18 -27.67 0.02 -22.25
CA ALA A 18 -27.19 1.01 -21.31
C ALA A 18 -26.51 0.39 -20.06
N ALA A 19 -26.59 -0.92 -19.86
CA ALA A 19 -25.79 -1.64 -18.86
C ALA A 19 -24.35 -1.85 -19.34
N VAL A 20 -23.63 -0.74 -19.59
CA VAL A 20 -22.18 -0.78 -19.74
C VAL A 20 -21.65 -1.26 -18.38
N PRO A 21 -20.96 -2.41 -18.29
CA PRO A 21 -20.30 -2.77 -17.05
C PRO A 21 -19.37 -1.61 -16.69
N ALA A 22 -19.67 -0.88 -15.63
CA ALA A 22 -18.72 0.00 -15.01
C ALA A 22 -17.54 -0.92 -14.63
N ALA A 23 -16.53 -1.03 -15.49
CA ALA A 23 -15.28 -1.64 -15.15
C ALA A 23 -14.73 -0.80 -14.00
N ALA A 24 -15.11 -1.16 -12.77
CA ALA A 24 -14.55 -0.60 -11.57
C ALA A 24 -13.06 -0.93 -11.64
N HIS A 25 -12.27 0.02 -12.11
CA HIS A 25 -10.82 -0.07 -12.12
C HIS A 25 -10.44 -0.17 -10.65
N GLN A 26 -10.17 -1.38 -10.18
CA GLN A 26 -9.66 -1.59 -8.83
C GLN A 26 -8.41 -0.73 -8.69
N GLN A 27 -8.51 0.32 -7.90
CA GLN A 27 -7.37 1.16 -7.59
C GLN A 27 -6.34 0.29 -6.88
N LYS A 28 -5.16 0.16 -7.47
CA LYS A 28 -4.05 -0.54 -6.84
C LYS A 28 -3.48 0.35 -5.74
N LEU A 29 -3.67 -0.07 -4.51
CA LEU A 29 -3.40 0.73 -3.31
C LEU A 29 -2.64 -0.11 -2.28
N ALA A 30 -1.53 0.44 -1.78
CA ALA A 30 -0.91 0.01 -0.54
C ALA A 30 -0.92 1.17 0.46
N ILE A 31 -1.12 0.85 1.73
CA ILE A 31 -1.21 1.84 2.80
C ILE A 31 -0.07 1.57 3.79
N SER A 32 0.66 2.61 4.14
CA SER A 32 1.63 2.57 5.22
C SER A 32 1.24 3.59 6.28
N THR A 33 1.42 3.23 7.55
CA THR A 33 1.24 4.15 8.67
C THR A 33 2.56 4.28 9.40
N VAL A 34 2.99 5.52 9.65
CA VAL A 34 4.23 5.85 10.37
C VAL A 34 3.88 6.70 11.57
N SER A 35 4.12 6.22 12.75
CA SER A 35 3.79 6.91 13.99
C SER A 35 4.84 6.70 15.07
N ILE A 36 4.97 7.64 15.98
CA ILE A 36 5.80 7.47 17.19
C ILE A 36 4.96 6.83 18.27
N ASN A 37 5.45 5.70 18.80
CA ASN A 37 4.86 5.09 19.98
C ASN A 37 5.54 5.67 21.24
N PRO A 38 4.83 6.45 22.06
CA PRO A 38 5.42 7.09 23.23
C PRO A 38 5.78 6.11 24.35
N ARG A 39 5.25 4.88 24.31
CA ARG A 39 5.56 3.85 25.32
C ARG A 39 6.86 3.13 25.06
N THR A 40 7.20 2.93 23.80
CA THR A 40 8.40 2.21 23.37
C THR A 40 9.53 3.14 22.94
N ASP A 41 9.22 4.43 22.76
CA ASP A 41 10.11 5.45 22.15
C ASP A 41 10.66 4.99 20.79
N ARG A 42 9.77 4.39 19.99
CA ARG A 42 10.09 3.91 18.63
C ARG A 42 9.18 4.57 17.62
N VAL A 43 9.70 4.76 16.42
CA VAL A 43 8.86 4.98 15.24
C VAL A 43 8.39 3.62 14.78
N GLU A 44 7.08 3.42 14.79
CA GLU A 44 6.43 2.21 14.26
C GLU A 44 5.96 2.47 12.84
N ILE A 45 6.21 1.50 11.97
CA ILE A 45 5.84 1.54 10.57
C ILE A 45 5.02 0.27 10.28
N VAL A 46 3.80 0.47 9.80
CA VAL A 46 2.88 -0.61 9.48
C VAL A 46 2.49 -0.51 8.03
N HIS A 47 2.73 -1.56 7.26
CA HIS A 47 2.34 -1.66 5.87
C HIS A 47 1.16 -2.60 5.73
N GLN A 48 0.13 -2.17 5.01
CA GLN A 48 -1.02 -2.98 4.63
C GLN A 48 -1.05 -3.13 3.12
N VAL A 49 -0.90 -4.36 2.64
CA VAL A 49 -0.86 -4.68 1.22
C VAL A 49 -1.84 -5.82 0.92
N PRO A 50 -2.67 -5.73 -0.12
CA PRO A 50 -3.56 -6.83 -0.52
C PRO A 50 -2.77 -8.12 -0.77
N LEU A 51 -3.25 -9.26 -0.25
CA LEU A 51 -2.56 -10.56 -0.35
C LEU A 51 -2.18 -10.92 -1.78
N HIS A 52 -3.14 -10.83 -2.70
CA HIS A 52 -2.91 -11.12 -4.11
C HIS A 52 -1.79 -10.26 -4.72
N ASP A 53 -1.73 -8.97 -4.36
CA ASP A 53 -0.74 -8.06 -4.91
C ASP A 53 0.66 -8.32 -4.30
N ALA A 54 0.70 -8.71 -3.02
CA ALA A 54 1.94 -9.11 -2.36
C ALA A 54 2.53 -10.40 -2.98
N GLU A 55 1.70 -11.41 -3.23
CA GLU A 55 2.14 -12.63 -3.94
C GLU A 55 2.56 -12.33 -5.38
N HIS A 56 1.89 -11.37 -6.04
CA HIS A 56 2.26 -10.95 -7.39
C HIS A 56 3.65 -10.31 -7.41
N ALA A 57 3.97 -9.47 -6.41
CA ALA A 57 5.30 -8.88 -6.28
C ALA A 57 6.38 -9.94 -6.06
N LEU A 58 6.13 -10.92 -5.21
CA LEU A 58 7.07 -12.03 -4.98
C LEU A 58 7.31 -12.84 -6.26
N ARG A 59 6.24 -13.16 -7.00
CA ARG A 59 6.39 -13.85 -8.31
C ARG A 59 7.19 -13.01 -9.31
N HIS A 60 6.94 -11.72 -9.35
CA HIS A 60 7.70 -10.79 -10.21
C HIS A 60 9.18 -10.74 -9.81
N GLY A 61 9.46 -10.86 -8.52
CA GLY A 61 10.82 -10.97 -7.96
C GLY A 61 11.48 -12.35 -8.11
N GLY A 62 10.82 -13.33 -8.75
CA GLY A 62 11.37 -14.66 -9.02
C GLY A 62 11.05 -15.73 -7.97
N VAL A 63 10.23 -15.45 -6.97
CA VAL A 63 9.78 -16.46 -6.02
C VAL A 63 8.75 -17.37 -6.69
N HIS A 64 9.06 -18.66 -6.76
CA HIS A 64 8.15 -19.65 -7.32
C HIS A 64 7.02 -19.98 -6.33
N SER A 65 5.77 -19.85 -6.81
CA SER A 65 4.56 -20.24 -6.05
C SER A 65 4.49 -19.66 -4.62
N PRO A 66 4.61 -18.34 -4.44
CA PRO A 66 4.51 -17.74 -3.11
C PRO A 66 3.11 -17.98 -2.52
N ASP A 67 3.07 -18.37 -1.26
CA ASP A 67 1.85 -18.56 -0.47
C ASP A 67 1.98 -17.75 0.84
N ILE A 68 1.48 -16.53 0.82
CA ILE A 68 1.57 -15.62 1.99
C ILE A 68 0.69 -16.12 3.14
N VAL A 69 -0.40 -16.82 2.83
CA VAL A 69 -1.33 -17.29 3.86
C VAL A 69 -0.69 -18.41 4.69
N SER A 70 -0.10 -19.41 4.02
CA SER A 70 0.37 -20.64 4.67
C SER A 70 1.88 -20.64 4.96
N SER A 71 2.70 -19.89 4.18
CA SER A 71 4.17 -19.90 4.31
C SER A 71 4.71 -18.70 5.07
N PRO A 72 5.34 -18.90 6.23
CA PRO A 72 6.13 -17.88 6.91
C PRO A 72 7.24 -17.31 6.03
N GLU A 73 7.90 -18.17 5.23
CA GLU A 73 9.02 -17.78 4.36
C GLU A 73 8.55 -16.80 3.27
N SER A 74 7.33 -17.00 2.73
CA SER A 74 6.73 -16.04 1.78
C SER A 74 6.46 -14.69 2.46
N ARG A 75 6.04 -14.67 3.72
CA ARG A 75 5.81 -13.44 4.47
C ARG A 75 7.11 -12.71 4.76
N GLU A 76 8.17 -13.43 5.13
CA GLU A 76 9.52 -12.87 5.36
C GLU A 76 10.09 -12.30 4.07
N ALA A 77 10.02 -13.05 2.96
CA ALA A 77 10.46 -12.57 1.66
C ALA A 77 9.71 -11.28 1.23
N PHE A 78 8.42 -11.17 1.56
CA PHE A 78 7.68 -9.95 1.29
C PHE A 78 8.06 -8.81 2.24
N ALA A 79 8.39 -9.08 3.48
CA ALA A 79 8.90 -8.07 4.41
C ALA A 79 10.24 -7.49 3.94
N ASP A 80 11.14 -8.32 3.43
CA ASP A 80 12.40 -7.88 2.82
C ASP A 80 12.15 -7.02 1.57
N TYR A 81 11.20 -7.45 0.72
CA TYR A 81 10.77 -6.68 -0.44
C TYR A 81 10.27 -5.29 -0.02
N VAL A 82 9.38 -5.20 0.98
CA VAL A 82 8.87 -3.92 1.49
C VAL A 82 10.00 -3.05 2.02
N THR A 83 10.95 -3.62 2.76
CA THR A 83 12.11 -2.89 3.30
C THR A 83 12.90 -2.20 2.20
N THR A 84 13.11 -2.86 1.07
CA THR A 84 13.83 -2.27 -0.08
C THR A 84 13.01 -1.22 -0.82
N ARG A 85 11.69 -1.28 -0.76
CA ARG A 85 10.75 -0.40 -1.47
C ARG A 85 10.22 0.76 -0.63
N PHE A 86 10.58 0.79 0.65
CA PHE A 86 10.17 1.84 1.59
C PHE A 86 11.39 2.44 2.32
N PRO A 87 12.34 3.05 1.60
CA PRO A 87 13.48 3.68 2.24
C PRO A 87 13.06 4.93 3.04
N VAL A 88 13.63 5.04 4.24
CA VAL A 88 13.52 6.21 5.12
C VAL A 88 14.90 6.86 5.24
N ARG A 89 14.95 8.18 5.17
CA ARG A 89 16.16 8.98 5.41
C ARG A 89 16.01 9.82 6.66
N ILE A 90 17.08 9.93 7.42
CA ILE A 90 17.24 10.86 8.55
C ILE A 90 18.43 11.75 8.19
N GLY A 91 18.15 13.00 7.84
CA GLY A 91 19.13 13.84 7.14
C GLY A 91 19.55 13.18 5.83
N ASP A 92 20.84 13.01 5.62
CA ASP A 92 21.42 12.37 4.43
C ASP A 92 21.65 10.86 4.57
N GLN A 93 21.35 10.26 5.72
CA GLN A 93 21.59 8.86 5.99
C GLN A 93 20.32 8.01 5.86
N PHE A 94 20.44 6.80 5.31
CA PHE A 94 19.35 5.84 5.32
C PHE A 94 19.17 5.26 6.73
N ALA A 95 17.92 5.30 7.21
CA ALA A 95 17.55 4.66 8.45
C ALA A 95 17.54 3.13 8.28
N LYS A 96 18.00 2.43 9.31
CA LYS A 96 17.85 0.97 9.38
C LYS A 96 16.48 0.66 9.98
N LEU A 97 15.59 0.05 9.16
CA LEU A 97 14.33 -0.47 9.63
C LEU A 97 14.53 -1.88 10.17
N THR A 98 13.93 -2.16 11.33
CA THR A 98 13.95 -3.49 11.95
C THR A 98 12.60 -4.14 11.70
N PHE A 99 12.58 -5.32 11.10
CA PHE A 99 11.37 -6.13 10.97
C PHE A 99 10.94 -6.64 12.34
N VAL A 100 9.67 -6.47 12.69
CA VAL A 100 9.08 -6.88 13.96
C VAL A 100 8.23 -8.13 13.77
N GLY A 101 7.53 -8.22 12.65
CA GLY A 101 6.66 -9.35 12.36
C GLY A 101 5.67 -9.04 11.23
N SER A 102 4.84 -10.03 10.94
CA SER A 102 3.78 -9.88 9.94
C SER A 102 2.54 -10.69 10.33
N GLU A 103 1.37 -10.27 9.87
CA GLU A 103 0.12 -11.02 10.02
C GLU A 103 -0.74 -10.93 8.76
N VAL A 104 -1.57 -11.95 8.56
CA VAL A 104 -2.60 -11.96 7.51
C VAL A 104 -3.93 -11.64 8.14
N LYS A 105 -4.56 -10.55 7.70
CA LYS A 105 -5.84 -10.09 8.26
C LYS A 105 -6.65 -9.30 7.22
N GLY A 106 -7.95 -9.61 7.12
CA GLY A 106 -8.88 -8.87 6.27
C GLY A 106 -8.48 -8.84 4.79
N GLY A 107 -7.92 -9.94 4.25
CA GLY A 107 -7.49 -10.02 2.85
C GLY A 107 -6.20 -9.26 2.53
N SER A 108 -5.49 -8.79 3.56
CA SER A 108 -4.21 -8.07 3.45
C SER A 108 -3.12 -8.75 4.25
N LEU A 109 -1.89 -8.62 3.79
CA LEU A 109 -0.68 -8.83 4.59
C LEU A 109 -0.34 -7.52 5.29
N TRP A 110 -0.14 -7.61 6.58
CA TRP A 110 0.34 -6.53 7.44
C TRP A 110 1.79 -6.83 7.78
N VAL A 111 2.68 -5.87 7.52
CA VAL A 111 4.11 -5.96 7.83
C VAL A 111 4.45 -4.86 8.83
N TYR A 112 5.07 -5.25 9.92
CA TYR A 112 5.44 -4.37 11.03
C TYR A 112 6.94 -4.17 11.06
N GLN A 113 7.33 -2.90 11.08
CA GLN A 113 8.74 -2.48 11.18
C GLN A 113 8.87 -1.37 12.22
N GLU A 114 10.07 -1.16 12.70
CA GLU A 114 10.37 -0.07 13.62
C GLU A 114 11.77 0.51 13.39
N MET A 115 11.96 1.73 13.89
CA MET A 115 13.27 2.37 13.98
C MET A 115 13.35 3.24 15.24
N PRO A 116 14.56 3.64 15.70
CA PRO A 116 14.69 4.65 16.74
C PRO A 116 14.01 5.96 16.35
N VAL A 117 13.48 6.68 17.35
CA VAL A 117 12.95 8.04 17.11
C VAL A 117 14.13 8.95 16.75
N PRO A 118 14.08 9.66 15.60
CA PRO A 118 15.10 10.63 15.24
C PRO A 118 15.14 11.81 16.20
N GLU A 119 16.31 12.47 16.28
CA GLU A 119 16.40 13.73 17.03
C GLU A 119 15.44 14.77 16.43
N PRO A 120 14.83 15.65 17.26
CA PRO A 120 13.84 16.64 16.81
C PRO A 120 14.36 17.60 15.74
N SER A 121 15.67 17.83 15.68
CA SER A 121 16.35 18.69 14.70
C SER A 121 16.59 18.01 13.35
N GLN A 122 16.40 16.69 13.26
CA GLN A 122 16.68 15.94 12.05
C GLN A 122 15.47 15.91 11.12
N THR A 123 15.70 16.17 9.84
CA THR A 123 14.69 16.00 8.81
C THR A 123 14.52 14.52 8.49
N VAL A 124 13.28 14.03 8.56
CA VAL A 124 12.92 12.69 8.10
C VAL A 124 12.25 12.78 6.76
N SER A 125 12.68 11.98 5.81
CA SER A 125 12.03 11.85 4.51
C SER A 125 11.80 10.39 4.14
N ILE A 126 10.71 10.13 3.45
CA ILE A 126 10.26 8.79 3.09
C ILE A 126 10.07 8.74 1.58
N ASN A 127 10.34 7.58 0.99
CA ASN A 127 9.87 7.21 -0.33
C ASN A 127 9.12 5.87 -0.22
N SER A 128 8.03 5.72 -0.97
CA SER A 128 7.28 4.48 -1.02
C SER A 128 7.06 4.06 -2.48
N GLN A 129 7.79 3.03 -2.89
CA GLN A 129 7.70 2.42 -4.21
C GLN A 129 7.19 0.97 -4.15
N ILE A 130 6.43 0.64 -3.09
CA ILE A 130 5.81 -0.69 -2.93
C ILE A 130 4.89 -0.95 -4.14
N LEU A 131 5.06 -2.10 -4.82
CA LEU A 131 4.28 -2.55 -5.97
C LEU A 131 4.35 -1.68 -7.24
N THR A 132 5.15 -0.62 -7.28
CA THR A 132 5.17 0.29 -8.43
C THR A 132 5.75 -0.33 -9.69
N GLU A 133 6.61 -1.34 -9.57
CA GLU A 133 7.13 -2.13 -10.70
C GLU A 133 6.15 -3.20 -11.18
N VAL A 134 5.16 -3.56 -10.35
CA VAL A 134 4.14 -4.57 -10.67
C VAL A 134 2.94 -3.91 -11.34
N TRP A 135 2.54 -2.74 -10.84
CA TRP A 135 1.34 -2.05 -11.29
C TRP A 135 1.63 -0.61 -11.71
N ALA A 136 1.48 -0.30 -13.00
CA ALA A 136 1.72 1.04 -13.54
C ALA A 136 0.85 2.15 -12.91
N ARG A 137 -0.31 1.79 -12.33
CA ARG A 137 -1.23 2.72 -11.65
C ARG A 137 -1.22 2.56 -10.12
N GLN A 138 -0.13 2.01 -9.58
CA GLN A 138 0.01 1.88 -8.13
C GLN A 138 -0.01 3.24 -7.46
N GLU A 139 -0.77 3.33 -6.37
CA GLU A 139 -0.75 4.46 -5.44
C GLU A 139 -0.37 3.96 -4.05
N ASN A 140 0.63 4.56 -3.44
CA ASN A 140 1.03 4.27 -2.08
C ASN A 140 0.67 5.44 -1.19
N ARG A 141 -0.14 5.21 -0.17
CA ARG A 141 -0.50 6.21 0.84
C ARG A 141 0.30 5.98 2.10
N VAL A 142 1.01 7.00 2.53
CA VAL A 142 1.78 6.98 3.78
C VAL A 142 1.12 7.96 4.75
N ASN A 143 0.44 7.42 5.75
CA ASN A 143 -0.20 8.15 6.81
C ASN A 143 0.83 8.43 7.92
N LEU A 144 1.04 9.71 8.23
CA LEU A 144 1.98 10.17 9.24
C LEU A 144 1.24 10.63 10.48
N GLY A 145 1.61 10.10 11.65
CA GLY A 145 0.98 10.39 12.92
C GLY A 145 -0.16 9.43 13.26
N GLY A 146 -0.93 9.77 14.29
CA GLY A 146 -2.00 8.95 14.83
C GLY A 146 -3.15 9.79 15.40
N GLY A 147 -4.24 9.12 15.77
CA GLY A 147 -5.42 9.79 16.33
C GLY A 147 -6.10 10.73 15.33
N THR A 148 -6.34 11.97 15.73
CA THR A 148 -7.05 12.98 14.93
C THR A 148 -6.14 13.82 14.04
N ALA A 149 -4.80 13.71 14.17
CA ALA A 149 -3.82 14.52 13.44
C ALA A 149 -3.01 13.63 12.49
N VAL A 150 -3.65 13.19 11.42
CA VAL A 150 -3.00 12.40 10.37
C VAL A 150 -2.75 13.25 9.13
N ARG A 151 -1.51 13.24 8.64
CA ARG A 151 -1.13 13.78 7.32
C ARG A 151 -0.80 12.63 6.39
N THR A 152 -1.34 12.64 5.18
CA THR A 152 -1.08 11.60 4.18
C THR A 152 -0.15 12.11 3.09
N LEU A 153 0.92 11.36 2.83
CA LEU A 153 1.74 11.48 1.63
C LEU A 153 1.28 10.45 0.60
N ILE A 154 1.19 10.86 -0.65
CA ILE A 154 0.82 9.96 -1.76
C ILE A 154 2.05 9.79 -2.64
N PHE A 155 2.37 8.54 -2.99
CA PHE A 155 3.46 8.18 -3.89
C PHE A 155 2.94 7.38 -5.08
N ARG A 156 3.53 7.64 -6.24
CA ARG A 156 3.31 6.94 -7.50
C ARG A 156 4.64 6.52 -8.12
N VAL A 157 4.57 5.78 -9.19
CA VAL A 157 5.76 5.39 -9.97
C VAL A 157 6.64 6.62 -10.27
N GLY A 158 7.91 6.52 -9.92
CA GLY A 158 8.91 7.56 -10.18
C GLY A 158 8.95 8.72 -9.18
N ASP A 159 8.06 8.75 -8.18
CA ASP A 159 8.15 9.75 -7.11
C ASP A 159 9.43 9.57 -6.29
N GLY A 160 10.04 10.70 -5.91
CA GLY A 160 11.19 10.76 -5.02
C GLY A 160 10.80 10.81 -3.54
N PHE A 161 11.79 11.13 -2.70
CA PHE A 161 11.59 11.33 -1.26
C PHE A 161 10.69 12.53 -0.97
N LYS A 162 9.80 12.37 0.00
CA LYS A 162 8.94 13.44 0.54
C LYS A 162 9.19 13.58 2.02
N GLU A 163 9.22 14.82 2.50
CA GLU A 163 9.46 15.10 3.91
C GLU A 163 8.31 14.58 4.77
N ALA A 164 8.67 13.81 5.79
CA ALA A 164 7.78 13.27 6.81
C ALA A 164 7.97 14.07 8.11
N GLY A 165 7.13 15.05 8.35
CA GLY A 165 7.12 15.76 9.63
C GLY A 165 6.57 14.87 10.72
N LEU A 166 7.39 13.98 11.27
CA LEU A 166 7.02 13.15 12.41
C LEU A 166 6.91 14.05 13.66
N ARG A 167 5.78 13.96 14.34
CA ARG A 167 5.54 14.70 15.59
C ARG A 167 5.24 13.70 16.70
N ARG A 168 5.80 13.97 17.88
CA ARG A 168 5.44 13.29 19.13
C ARG A 168 4.05 13.69 19.60
#